data_8d563f7e74d9dfbc0acf8a466fbc9f0b
#
_entry.id   8d563f7e74d9dfbc0acf8a466fbc9f0b
#
_cell.length_a   1.000
_cell.length_b   1.000
_cell.length_c   1.000
_cell.angle_alpha   90.00
_cell.angle_beta   90.00
_cell.angle_gamma   90.00
#
_symmetry.space_group_name_H-M   'P 1'
#
loop_
_entity.id
_entity.type
_entity.pdbx_description
1 polymer ?
#
loop_
_entity_poly.entity_id
_entity_poly.type
_entity_poly.pdbx_seq_one_letter_code
_entity_poly.pdbx_strand_id
1 'polypeptide(L)'
;MNQEGFVGVLKRLHPATIHFPIALFLMAALAELFVGKRREAGLEPAVRVLIYGGAGGAVIAAIFGWIHTGLWFGGDTAMQLHRWNGMLIAVLGVVLAALAHRRPESRTMLRIALASMAVLILAQGFLGGELAHGQNHLGISWL
;
A
#
# COMPACT_ATOMS: atom_id res chain seq x y z
N MET A 1 -0.51 30.29 -11.18
CA MET A 1 -1.32 29.04 -11.08
C MET A 1 -2.37 29.34 -10.03
N ASN A 2 -3.65 29.35 -10.39
CA ASN A 2 -4.74 29.61 -9.45
C ASN A 2 -4.91 28.38 -8.52
N GLN A 3 -5.56 28.56 -7.38
CA GLN A 3 -5.74 27.48 -6.38
C GLN A 3 -6.43 26.26 -6.98
N GLU A 4 -7.38 26.42 -7.89
CA GLU A 4 -8.07 25.30 -8.56
C GLU A 4 -7.13 24.47 -9.44
N GLY A 5 -6.17 25.08 -10.12
CA GLY A 5 -5.16 24.36 -10.89
C GLY A 5 -4.22 23.52 -10.03
N PHE A 6 -3.78 24.06 -8.88
CA PHE A 6 -2.91 23.35 -7.95
C PHE A 6 -3.62 22.14 -7.30
N VAL A 7 -4.83 22.33 -6.79
CA VAL A 7 -5.62 21.23 -6.21
C VAL A 7 -5.95 20.18 -7.26
N GLY A 8 -6.23 20.57 -8.52
CA GLY A 8 -6.44 19.63 -9.61
C GLY A 8 -5.24 18.74 -9.90
N VAL A 9 -4.03 19.29 -9.83
CA VAL A 9 -2.78 18.50 -9.94
C VAL A 9 -2.65 17.53 -8.78
N LEU A 10 -2.85 17.97 -7.54
CA LEU A 10 -2.77 17.10 -6.35
C LEU A 10 -3.75 15.93 -6.42
N LYS A 11 -4.97 16.16 -6.89
CA LYS A 11 -5.97 15.09 -7.10
C LYS A 11 -5.50 14.01 -8.09
N ARG A 12 -4.72 14.39 -9.10
CA ARG A 12 -4.17 13.45 -10.10
C ARG A 12 -2.95 12.68 -9.60
N LEU A 13 -2.32 13.11 -8.51
CA LEU A 13 -1.14 12.44 -7.97
C LEU A 13 -1.47 11.12 -7.27
N HIS A 14 -2.69 10.94 -6.73
CA HIS A 14 -3.06 9.71 -6.08
C HIS A 14 -2.88 8.47 -6.98
N PRO A 15 -3.45 8.39 -8.19
CA PRO A 15 -3.21 7.25 -9.08
C PRO A 15 -1.75 7.04 -9.45
N ALA A 16 -0.97 8.11 -9.56
CA ALA A 16 0.45 8.01 -9.89
C ALA A 16 1.29 7.49 -8.72
N THR A 17 0.93 7.83 -7.48
CA THR A 17 1.72 7.48 -6.28
C THR A 17 1.41 6.11 -5.72
N ILE A 18 0.21 5.54 -5.93
CA ILE A 18 -0.21 4.25 -5.35
C ILE A 18 0.64 3.07 -5.82
N HIS A 19 1.15 3.10 -7.05
CA HIS A 19 1.93 1.99 -7.60
C HIS A 19 3.28 1.80 -6.90
N PHE A 20 3.84 2.89 -6.37
CA PHE A 20 5.14 2.87 -5.71
C PHE A 20 5.14 2.02 -4.42
N PRO A 21 4.29 2.28 -3.42
CA PRO A 21 4.24 1.45 -2.21
C PRO A 21 3.80 0.01 -2.51
N ILE A 22 2.91 -0.21 -3.48
CA ILE A 22 2.50 -1.55 -3.92
C ILE A 22 3.72 -2.35 -4.36
N ALA A 23 4.49 -1.82 -5.30
CA ALA A 23 5.68 -2.49 -5.83
C ALA A 23 6.71 -2.76 -4.72
N LEU A 24 6.98 -1.78 -3.86
CA LEU A 24 7.99 -1.90 -2.81
C LEU A 24 7.63 -2.96 -1.76
N PHE A 25 6.39 -3.03 -1.30
CA PHE A 25 5.98 -4.04 -0.33
C PHE A 25 5.93 -5.44 -0.94
N LEU A 26 5.47 -5.60 -2.19
CA LEU A 26 5.47 -6.89 -2.87
C LEU A 26 6.92 -7.36 -3.12
N MET A 27 7.81 -6.48 -3.52
CA MET A 27 9.23 -6.79 -3.67
C MET A 27 9.90 -7.11 -2.33
N ALA A 28 9.53 -6.42 -1.24
CA ALA A 28 10.00 -6.76 0.10
C ALA A 28 9.55 -8.17 0.52
N ALA A 29 8.27 -8.50 0.28
CA ALA A 29 7.73 -9.83 0.58
C ALA A 29 8.45 -10.92 -0.24
N LEU A 30 8.64 -10.70 -1.52
CA LEU A 30 9.35 -11.62 -2.41
C LEU A 30 10.81 -11.78 -1.99
N ALA A 31 11.54 -10.69 -1.75
CA ALA A 31 12.93 -10.73 -1.30
C ALA A 31 13.07 -11.47 0.03
N GLU A 32 12.14 -11.29 0.98
CA GLU A 32 12.16 -11.98 2.27
C GLU A 32 12.01 -13.50 2.13
N LEU A 33 11.29 -13.99 1.11
CA LEU A 33 11.21 -15.42 0.83
C LEU A 33 12.58 -16.00 0.41
N PHE A 34 13.38 -15.24 -0.34
CA PHE A 34 14.74 -15.65 -0.73
C PHE A 34 15.73 -15.58 0.42
N VAL A 35 15.67 -14.55 1.27
CA VAL A 35 16.48 -14.47 2.51
C VAL A 35 16.27 -15.73 3.35
N GLY A 36 15.01 -16.17 3.49
CA GLY A 36 14.66 -17.36 4.29
C GLY A 36 15.21 -18.67 3.73
N LYS A 37 15.20 -18.85 2.42
CA LYS A 37 15.56 -20.10 1.75
C LYS A 37 17.07 -20.27 1.57
N ARG A 38 17.80 -19.20 1.28
CA ARG A 38 19.23 -19.26 0.89
C ARG A 38 20.18 -18.64 1.92
N ARG A 39 19.69 -18.08 3.03
CA ARG A 39 20.50 -17.34 4.03
C ARG A 39 21.41 -16.28 3.39
N GLU A 40 20.96 -15.66 2.34
CA GLU A 40 21.71 -14.57 1.68
C GLU A 40 21.61 -13.30 2.55
N ALA A 41 22.55 -13.17 3.49
CA ALA A 41 22.64 -12.05 4.42
C ALA A 41 22.64 -10.67 3.73
N GLY A 42 23.08 -10.60 2.47
CA GLY A 42 23.10 -9.38 1.67
C GLY A 42 21.72 -8.83 1.31
N LEU A 43 20.64 -9.66 1.32
CA LEU A 43 19.29 -9.21 0.98
C LEU A 43 18.56 -8.54 2.16
N GLU A 44 19.01 -8.74 3.39
CA GLU A 44 18.33 -8.16 4.57
C GLU A 44 18.29 -6.62 4.57
N PRO A 45 19.36 -5.89 4.24
CA PRO A 45 19.31 -4.44 4.10
C PRO A 45 18.36 -4.00 2.99
N ALA A 46 18.32 -4.72 1.86
CA ALA A 46 17.42 -4.43 0.75
C ALA A 46 15.96 -4.56 1.17
N VAL A 47 15.59 -5.64 1.88
CA VAL A 47 14.24 -5.81 2.44
C VAL A 47 13.85 -4.63 3.32
N ARG A 48 14.74 -4.16 4.18
CA ARG A 48 14.47 -3.00 5.05
C ARG A 48 14.25 -1.72 4.25
N VAL A 49 15.08 -1.43 3.25
CA VAL A 49 14.92 -0.26 2.38
C VAL A 49 13.59 -0.30 1.65
N LEU A 50 13.20 -1.47 1.12
CA LEU A 50 11.91 -1.67 0.45
C LEU A 50 10.73 -1.42 1.40
N ILE A 51 10.82 -1.89 2.66
CA ILE A 51 9.79 -1.65 3.68
C ILE A 51 9.69 -0.17 4.02
N TYR A 52 10.81 0.53 4.23
CA TYR A 52 10.79 1.96 4.57
C TYR A 52 10.23 2.80 3.42
N GLY A 53 10.67 2.53 2.20
CA GLY A 53 10.12 3.19 1.01
C GLY A 53 8.64 2.90 0.82
N GLY A 54 8.23 1.64 1.01
CA GLY A 54 6.83 1.23 0.96
C GLY A 54 5.96 1.93 2.01
N ALA A 55 6.44 2.02 3.26
CA ALA A 55 5.73 2.71 4.35
C ALA A 55 5.56 4.21 4.06
N GLY A 56 6.64 4.89 3.69
CA GLY A 56 6.58 6.32 3.32
C GLY A 56 5.66 6.56 2.12
N GLY A 57 5.77 5.73 1.09
CA GLY A 57 4.92 5.80 -0.10
C GLY A 57 3.44 5.55 0.22
N ALA A 58 3.12 4.60 1.11
CA ALA A 58 1.75 4.30 1.52
C ALA A 58 1.11 5.47 2.28
N VAL A 59 1.86 6.12 3.17
CA VAL A 59 1.39 7.33 3.88
C VAL A 59 1.10 8.45 2.89
N ILE A 60 2.01 8.72 1.95
CA ILE A 60 1.83 9.75 0.91
C ILE A 60 0.61 9.41 0.03
N ALA A 61 0.48 8.16 -0.40
CA ALA A 61 -0.66 7.72 -1.21
C ALA A 61 -2.00 7.86 -0.47
N ALA A 62 -2.04 7.56 0.84
CA ALA A 62 -3.22 7.75 1.67
C ALA A 62 -3.61 9.23 1.77
N ILE A 63 -2.64 10.12 1.99
CA ILE A 63 -2.88 11.58 2.02
C ILE A 63 -3.46 12.06 0.69
N PHE A 64 -2.87 11.67 -0.44
CA PHE A 64 -3.39 12.05 -1.76
C PHE A 64 -4.74 11.42 -2.07
N GLY A 65 -5.04 10.22 -1.56
CA GLY A 65 -6.36 9.61 -1.65
C GLY A 65 -7.44 10.46 -0.96
N TRP A 66 -7.17 10.96 0.23
CA TRP A 66 -8.07 11.87 0.94
C TRP A 66 -8.24 13.22 0.22
N ILE A 67 -7.15 13.80 -0.30
CA ILE A 67 -7.21 15.02 -1.11
C ILE A 67 -8.01 14.79 -2.39
N HIS A 68 -7.84 13.62 -3.04
CA HIS A 68 -8.56 13.25 -4.25
C HIS A 68 -10.08 13.24 -4.03
N THR A 69 -10.55 12.70 -2.91
CA THR A 69 -11.97 12.65 -2.54
C THR A 69 -12.48 13.94 -1.91
N GLY A 70 -11.65 14.99 -1.77
CA GLY A 70 -12.02 16.26 -1.15
C GLY A 70 -12.34 16.14 0.34
N LEU A 71 -11.69 15.20 1.04
CA LEU A 71 -11.89 14.88 2.46
C LEU A 71 -13.34 14.42 2.78
N TRP A 72 -14.03 13.89 1.79
CA TRP A 72 -15.39 13.42 1.94
C TRP A 72 -15.44 11.98 2.48
N PHE A 73 -16.26 11.74 3.50
CA PHE A 73 -16.39 10.44 4.18
C PHE A 73 -17.46 9.53 3.57
N GLY A 74 -18.26 10.02 2.63
CA GLY A 74 -19.30 9.25 1.96
C GLY A 74 -18.75 8.31 0.89
N GLY A 75 -19.67 7.75 0.10
CA GLY A 75 -19.39 6.83 -0.99
C GLY A 75 -20.10 5.49 -0.81
N ASP A 76 -20.11 4.71 -1.86
CA ASP A 76 -20.62 3.34 -1.87
C ASP A 76 -19.70 2.39 -1.09
N THR A 77 -20.09 1.12 -1.02
CA THR A 77 -19.34 0.10 -0.29
C THR A 77 -17.92 -0.06 -0.81
N ALA A 78 -17.71 -0.05 -2.14
CA ALA A 78 -16.40 -0.19 -2.74
C ALA A 78 -15.47 0.97 -2.37
N MET A 79 -15.98 2.22 -2.41
CA MET A 79 -15.25 3.41 -1.99
C MET A 79 -14.88 3.36 -0.50
N GLN A 80 -15.81 2.96 0.37
CA GLN A 80 -15.55 2.86 1.80
C GLN A 80 -14.49 1.79 2.09
N LEU A 81 -14.61 0.60 1.50
CA LEU A 81 -13.65 -0.47 1.68
C LEU A 81 -12.27 -0.07 1.15
N HIS A 82 -12.19 0.54 -0.03
CA HIS A 82 -10.94 1.01 -0.62
C HIS A 82 -10.25 2.04 0.30
N ARG A 83 -11.00 3.01 0.81
CA ARG A 83 -10.49 4.06 1.70
C ARG A 83 -9.92 3.49 2.99
N TRP A 84 -10.72 2.68 3.69
CA TRP A 84 -10.29 2.15 4.99
C TRP A 84 -9.19 1.11 4.88
N ASN A 85 -9.21 0.28 3.83
CA ASN A 85 -8.12 -0.63 3.54
C ASN A 85 -6.82 0.14 3.20
N GLY A 86 -6.90 1.23 2.43
CA GLY A 86 -5.75 2.10 2.15
C GLY A 86 -5.16 2.73 3.41
N MET A 87 -6.01 3.21 4.33
CA MET A 87 -5.57 3.70 5.65
C MET A 87 -4.91 2.59 6.49
N LEU A 88 -5.50 1.39 6.49
CA LEU A 88 -4.94 0.24 7.19
C LEU A 88 -3.56 -0.12 6.64
N ILE A 89 -3.37 -0.14 5.31
CA ILE A 89 -2.08 -0.36 4.67
C ILE A 89 -1.05 0.68 5.11
N ALA A 90 -1.42 1.96 5.17
CA ALA A 90 -0.51 3.02 5.61
C ALA A 90 -0.08 2.83 7.07
N VAL A 91 -1.02 2.56 7.98
CA VAL A 91 -0.75 2.33 9.40
C VAL A 91 0.12 1.08 9.59
N LEU A 92 -0.27 -0.05 8.99
CA LEU A 92 0.49 -1.30 9.08
C LEU A 92 1.86 -1.18 8.40
N GLY A 93 1.99 -0.37 7.36
CA GLY A 93 3.28 -0.06 6.74
C GLY A 93 4.24 0.60 7.72
N VAL A 94 3.78 1.59 8.48
CA VAL A 94 4.57 2.25 9.54
C VAL A 94 4.92 1.27 10.66
N VAL A 95 3.97 0.44 11.11
CA VAL A 95 4.22 -0.61 12.11
C VAL A 95 5.26 -1.61 11.61
N LEU A 96 5.16 -2.03 10.35
CA LEU A 96 6.11 -2.95 9.72
C LEU A 96 7.51 -2.33 9.63
N ALA A 97 7.62 -1.05 9.29
CA ALA A 97 8.89 -0.32 9.28
C ALA A 97 9.50 -0.24 10.69
N ALA A 98 8.69 0.02 11.70
CA ALA A 98 9.12 0.02 13.10
C ALA A 98 9.56 -1.38 13.56
N LEU A 99 8.87 -2.43 13.15
CA LEU A 99 9.25 -3.82 13.43
C LEU A 99 10.60 -4.16 12.80
N ALA A 100 10.78 -3.85 11.51
CA ALA A 100 12.02 -4.07 10.79
C ALA A 100 13.22 -3.31 11.38
N HIS A 101 12.95 -2.16 12.00
CA HIS A 101 13.96 -1.35 12.67
C HIS A 101 14.33 -1.88 14.05
N ARG A 102 13.31 -2.17 14.90
CA ARG A 102 13.51 -2.45 16.34
C ARG A 102 13.76 -3.93 16.63
N ARG A 103 13.28 -4.83 15.77
CA ARG A 103 13.34 -6.28 15.94
C ARG A 103 13.84 -6.98 14.66
N PRO A 104 15.05 -6.65 14.19
CA PRO A 104 15.56 -7.22 12.93
C PRO A 104 15.72 -8.74 12.97
N GLU A 105 15.86 -9.33 14.16
CA GLU A 105 15.97 -10.77 14.41
C GLU A 105 14.62 -11.51 14.29
N SER A 106 13.49 -10.79 14.39
CA SER A 106 12.15 -11.39 14.38
C SER A 106 11.66 -11.70 12.96
N ARG A 107 12.39 -12.57 12.24
CA ARG A 107 12.10 -12.88 10.82
C ARG A 107 10.72 -13.50 10.60
N THR A 108 10.24 -14.33 11.52
CA THR A 108 8.91 -14.93 11.41
C THR A 108 7.81 -13.87 11.48
N MET A 109 7.92 -12.93 12.42
CA MET A 109 6.97 -11.82 12.52
C MET A 109 7.00 -10.95 11.27
N LEU A 110 8.20 -10.67 10.74
CA LEU A 110 8.38 -9.89 9.52
C LEU A 110 7.71 -10.57 8.32
N ARG A 111 7.86 -11.87 8.16
CA ARG A 111 7.23 -12.67 7.09
C ARG A 111 5.72 -12.67 7.18
N ILE A 112 5.18 -12.89 8.37
CA ILE A 112 3.72 -12.84 8.60
C ILE A 112 3.19 -11.45 8.25
N ALA A 113 3.84 -10.39 8.73
CA ALA A 113 3.44 -9.02 8.46
C ALA A 113 3.51 -8.67 6.97
N LEU A 114 4.57 -9.07 6.26
CA LEU A 114 4.70 -8.87 4.81
C LEU A 114 3.67 -9.68 4.01
N ALA A 115 3.38 -10.92 4.42
CA ALA A 115 2.34 -11.73 3.79
C ALA A 115 0.95 -11.09 3.97
N SER A 116 0.63 -10.63 5.19
CA SER A 116 -0.61 -9.89 5.46
C SER A 116 -0.69 -8.62 4.64
N MET A 117 0.41 -7.86 4.54
CA MET A 117 0.48 -6.65 3.72
C MET A 117 0.22 -6.96 2.23
N ALA A 118 0.78 -8.06 1.70
CA ALA A 118 0.54 -8.47 0.32
C ALA A 118 -0.95 -8.77 0.06
N VAL A 119 -1.63 -9.44 0.98
CA VAL A 119 -3.09 -9.69 0.87
C VAL A 119 -3.88 -8.39 0.85
N LEU A 120 -3.58 -7.45 1.76
CA LEU A 120 -4.25 -6.14 1.80
C LEU A 120 -4.01 -5.34 0.52
N ILE A 121 -2.81 -5.40 -0.04
CA ILE A 121 -2.45 -4.74 -1.30
C ILE A 121 -3.23 -5.34 -2.48
N LEU A 122 -3.39 -6.66 -2.54
CA LEU A 122 -4.20 -7.30 -3.59
C LEU A 122 -5.67 -6.88 -3.48
N ALA A 123 -6.22 -6.85 -2.26
CA ALA A 123 -7.57 -6.35 -2.02
C ALA A 123 -7.69 -4.86 -2.41
N GLN A 124 -6.69 -4.03 -2.09
CA GLN A 124 -6.65 -2.62 -2.45
C GLN A 124 -6.64 -2.41 -3.96
N GLY A 125 -5.85 -3.21 -4.68
CA GLY A 125 -5.79 -3.18 -6.13
C GLY A 125 -7.11 -3.56 -6.78
N PHE A 126 -7.77 -4.61 -6.27
CA PHE A 126 -9.10 -5.03 -6.72
C PHE A 126 -10.13 -3.90 -6.52
N LEU A 127 -10.24 -3.37 -5.30
CA LEU A 127 -11.17 -2.28 -4.98
C LEU A 127 -10.88 -1.01 -5.80
N GLY A 128 -9.61 -0.69 -6.02
CA GLY A 128 -9.21 0.42 -6.89
C GLY A 128 -9.58 0.21 -8.35
N GLY A 129 -9.50 -1.03 -8.83
CA GLY A 129 -9.95 -1.42 -10.16
C GLY A 129 -11.47 -1.24 -10.32
N GLU A 130 -12.27 -1.69 -9.34
CA GLU A 130 -13.72 -1.48 -9.31
C GLU A 130 -14.10 0.02 -9.37
N LEU A 131 -13.37 0.86 -8.65
CA LEU A 131 -13.60 2.30 -8.65
C LEU A 131 -13.21 2.99 -9.97
N ALA A 132 -12.18 2.46 -10.65
CA ALA A 132 -11.65 3.07 -11.88
C ALA A 132 -12.40 2.62 -13.15
N HIS A 133 -12.86 1.37 -13.18
CA HIS A 133 -13.43 0.74 -14.38
C HIS A 133 -14.92 0.41 -14.26
N GLY A 134 -15.51 0.64 -13.09
CA GLY A 134 -16.89 0.31 -12.77
C GLY A 134 -17.04 -1.05 -12.08
N GLN A 135 -18.17 -1.21 -11.39
CA GLN A 135 -18.49 -2.44 -10.67
C GLN A 135 -18.48 -3.65 -11.60
N ASN A 136 -17.99 -4.77 -11.09
CA ASN A 136 -17.94 -6.05 -11.79
C ASN A 136 -17.03 -6.08 -13.03
N HIS A 137 -16.02 -5.22 -13.11
CA HIS A 137 -15.09 -5.16 -14.26
C HIS A 137 -14.30 -6.47 -14.48
N LEU A 138 -14.12 -7.29 -13.43
CA LEU A 138 -13.51 -8.63 -13.52
C LEU A 138 -14.54 -9.77 -13.58
N GLY A 139 -15.84 -9.50 -13.72
CA GLY A 139 -16.90 -10.50 -13.73
C GLY A 139 -17.18 -11.13 -12.35
N ILE A 140 -16.76 -10.50 -11.26
CA ILE A 140 -16.93 -10.97 -9.88
C ILE A 140 -18.03 -10.13 -9.22
N SER A 141 -19.29 -10.58 -9.31
CA SER A 141 -20.49 -9.85 -8.87
C SER A 141 -20.81 -10.05 -7.38
N TRP A 142 -20.01 -9.53 -6.46
CA TRP A 142 -20.26 -9.69 -5.01
C TRP A 142 -20.06 -8.41 -4.17
N LEU A 143 -19.98 -7.25 -4.82
CA LEU A 143 -19.98 -5.91 -4.20
C LEU A 143 -21.23 -5.12 -4.60
#